data_b74510fbb7bc4bbec3e9d62b064c08cf
#
_entry.id   b74510fbb7bc4bbec3e9d62b064c08cf
#
_cell.length_a   1.000
_cell.length_b   1.000
_cell.length_c   1.000
_cell.angle_alpha   90.00
_cell.angle_beta   90.00
_cell.angle_gamma   90.00
#
_symmetry.space_group_name_H-M   'P 1'
#
loop_
_entity.id
_entity.type
_entity.pdbx_description
1 polymer ?
#
loop_
_entity_poly.entity_id
_entity_poly.type
_entity_poly.pdbx_seq_one_letter_code
_entity_poly.pdbx_strand_id
1 'polypeptide(L)' 'QGYAKEALMLIIEYAFFKLQLNQLYCNISANNQASINLFSALDFMLIGVKKKWNKSPNGWEDELMFQLLCE' A
#
# COMPACT_ATOMS: atom_id res chain seq x y z
N GLN A 1 11.33 -10.31 -0.98
CA GLN A 1 10.45 -11.21 -0.31
C GLN A 1 10.34 -10.98 1.17
N GLY A 2 10.97 -11.86 1.96
CA GLY A 2 10.89 -11.75 3.40
C GLY A 2 11.45 -10.46 3.93
N TYR A 3 12.51 -9.97 3.32
CA TYR A 3 13.11 -8.73 3.79
C TYR A 3 12.20 -7.54 3.61
N ALA A 4 11.52 -7.46 2.45
CA ALA A 4 10.64 -6.34 2.21
C ALA A 4 9.46 -6.33 3.18
N LYS A 5 8.90 -7.51 3.44
CA LYS A 5 7.78 -7.62 4.36
C LYS A 5 8.19 -7.26 5.76
N GLU A 6 9.34 -7.74 6.23
CA GLU A 6 9.84 -7.45 7.56
C GLU A 6 10.15 -5.97 7.73
N ALA A 7 10.77 -5.35 6.72
CA ALA A 7 11.07 -3.94 6.78
C ALA A 7 9.81 -3.10 6.89
N LEU A 8 8.78 -3.44 6.11
CA LEU A 8 7.51 -2.73 6.17
C LEU A 8 6.81 -2.93 7.50
N MET A 9 6.89 -4.13 8.08
CA MET A 9 6.30 -4.36 9.39
C MET A 9 6.94 -3.47 10.45
N LEU A 10 8.26 -3.28 10.40
CA LEU A 10 8.95 -2.41 11.34
C LEU A 10 8.53 -0.96 11.14
N ILE A 11 8.38 -0.52 9.90
CA ILE A 11 7.95 0.84 9.61
C ILE A 11 6.52 1.06 10.13
N ILE A 12 5.65 0.08 9.92
CA ILE A 12 4.27 0.16 10.38
C ILE A 12 4.23 0.26 11.91
N GLU A 13 5.00 -0.57 12.60
CA GLU A 13 5.05 -0.53 14.05
C GLU A 13 5.57 0.82 14.55
N TYR A 14 6.60 1.33 13.90
CA TYR A 14 7.15 2.63 14.27
C TYR A 14 6.09 3.72 14.11
N ALA A 15 5.38 3.70 12.98
CA ALA A 15 4.38 4.72 12.72
C ALA A 15 3.25 4.68 13.75
N PHE A 16 2.79 3.48 14.10
CA PHE A 16 1.67 3.38 15.03
C PHE A 16 2.07 3.63 16.47
N PHE A 17 3.23 3.12 16.89
CA PHE A 17 3.62 3.22 18.30
C PHE A 17 4.41 4.47 18.60
N LYS A 18 5.37 4.82 17.76
CA LYS A 18 6.22 5.99 18.02
C LYS A 18 5.58 7.28 17.56
N LEU A 19 4.98 7.27 16.38
CA LEU A 19 4.36 8.47 15.83
C LEU A 19 2.90 8.58 16.21
N GLN A 20 2.33 7.54 16.80
CA GLN A 20 0.96 7.51 17.29
C GLN A 20 -0.05 7.84 16.20
N LEU A 21 0.21 7.37 15.00
CA LEU A 21 -0.73 7.52 13.90
C LEU A 21 -1.84 6.48 14.04
N ASN A 22 -3.04 6.82 13.61
CA ASN A 22 -4.15 5.88 13.68
C ASN A 22 -4.40 5.16 12.36
N GLN A 23 -3.71 5.57 11.30
CA GLN A 23 -3.86 4.91 10.01
C GLN A 23 -2.65 5.18 9.14
N LEU A 24 -2.46 4.30 8.16
CA LEU A 24 -1.49 4.49 7.09
C LEU A 24 -2.20 4.21 5.79
N TYR A 25 -1.76 4.85 4.72
CA TYR A 25 -2.29 4.53 3.42
C TYR A 25 -1.18 4.60 2.38
N CYS A 26 -1.41 3.94 1.25
CA CYS A 26 -0.47 3.97 0.14
C CYS A 26 -1.22 3.84 -1.18
N ASN A 27 -0.56 4.27 -2.24
CA ASN A 27 -1.09 4.17 -3.59
C ASN A 27 -0.21 3.21 -4.36
N ILE A 28 -0.84 2.27 -5.07
CA ILE A 28 -0.14 1.24 -5.82
C ILE A 28 -0.70 1.20 -7.23
N SER A 29 0.17 1.20 -8.23
CA SER A 29 -0.28 1.07 -9.60
C SER A 29 -1.01 -0.26 -9.78
N ALA A 30 -2.11 -0.24 -10.52
CA ALA A 30 -2.95 -1.42 -10.67
C ALA A 30 -2.22 -2.60 -11.31
N ASN A 31 -1.14 -2.33 -12.05
CA ASN A 31 -0.37 -3.40 -12.69
C ASN A 31 0.80 -3.87 -11.84
N ASN A 32 0.98 -3.34 -10.63
CA ASN A 32 2.08 -3.75 -9.76
C ASN A 32 1.59 -4.83 -8.81
N GLN A 33 1.48 -6.05 -9.34
CA GLN A 33 0.90 -7.15 -8.56
C GLN A 33 1.76 -7.53 -7.36
N ALA A 34 3.08 -7.39 -7.48
CA ALA A 34 3.97 -7.72 -6.37
C ALA A 34 3.70 -6.84 -5.16
N SER A 35 3.52 -5.53 -5.39
CA SER A 35 3.22 -4.61 -4.30
C SER A 35 1.82 -4.84 -3.75
N ILE A 36 0.85 -5.12 -4.62
CA ILE A 36 -0.52 -5.41 -4.18
C ILE A 36 -0.50 -6.62 -3.24
N ASN A 37 0.22 -7.67 -3.62
CA ASN A 37 0.31 -8.86 -2.79
C ASN A 37 0.98 -8.57 -1.46
N LEU A 38 2.05 -7.78 -1.49
CA LEU A 38 2.80 -7.45 -0.27
C LEU A 38 1.95 -6.68 0.72
N PHE A 39 1.30 -5.62 0.27
CA PHE A 39 0.51 -4.79 1.17
C PHE A 39 -0.75 -5.52 1.62
N SER A 40 -1.35 -6.34 0.76
CA SER A 40 -2.49 -7.16 1.18
C SER A 40 -2.09 -8.16 2.26
N ALA A 41 -0.89 -8.73 2.17
CA ALA A 41 -0.40 -9.65 3.18
C ALA A 41 -0.15 -8.95 4.51
N LEU A 42 0.00 -7.63 4.51
CA LEU A 42 0.18 -6.84 5.71
C LEU A 42 -1.15 -6.23 6.19
N ASP A 43 -2.25 -6.75 5.69
CA ASP A 43 -3.60 -6.37 6.10
C ASP A 43 -4.04 -5.00 5.63
N PHE A 44 -3.35 -4.41 4.66
CA PHE A 44 -3.87 -3.23 3.99
C PHE A 44 -5.10 -3.60 3.19
N MET A 45 -6.10 -2.74 3.21
CA MET A 45 -7.36 -2.97 2.51
C MET A 45 -7.52 -1.98 1.38
N LEU A 46 -8.05 -2.47 0.26
CA LEU A 46 -8.35 -1.60 -0.89
C LEU A 46 -9.53 -0.71 -0.54
N ILE A 47 -9.34 0.61 -0.60
CA ILE A 47 -10.39 1.56 -0.25
C ILE A 47 -10.82 2.43 -1.42
N GLY A 48 -10.10 2.40 -2.53
CA GLY A 48 -10.50 3.20 -3.67
C GLY A 48 -9.64 2.92 -4.88
N VAL A 49 -10.13 3.39 -6.03
CA VAL A 49 -9.45 3.24 -7.31
C VAL A 49 -9.44 4.59 -8.00
N LYS A 50 -8.27 5.07 -8.38
CA LYS A 50 -8.13 6.29 -9.17
C LYS A 50 -8.03 5.87 -10.63
N LYS A 51 -9.07 6.12 -11.38
CA LYS A 51 -9.13 5.66 -12.77
C LYS A 51 -8.20 6.46 -13.67
N LYS A 52 -7.43 5.74 -14.50
CA LYS A 52 -6.55 6.34 -15.49
C LYS A 52 -5.68 7.43 -14.89
N TRP A 53 -5.08 7.11 -13.75
CA TRP A 53 -4.34 8.07 -12.96
C TRP A 53 -2.89 8.19 -13.37
N ASN A 54 -2.26 7.06 -13.71
CA ASN A 54 -0.84 7.01 -14.03
C ASN A 54 -0.63 6.78 -15.51
N LYS A 55 0.23 7.57 -16.13
CA LYS A 55 0.57 7.37 -17.53
C LYS A 55 1.67 6.32 -17.64
N SER A 56 1.48 5.37 -18.54
CA SER A 56 2.44 4.32 -18.82
C SER A 56 2.68 4.22 -20.32
N PRO A 57 3.69 3.47 -20.75
CA PRO A 57 3.93 3.28 -22.18
C PRO A 57 2.72 2.68 -22.92
N ASN A 58 1.88 1.94 -22.21
CA ASN A 58 0.71 1.31 -22.81
C ASN A 58 -0.55 2.15 -22.66
N GLY A 59 -0.43 3.39 -22.17
CA GLY A 59 -1.58 4.27 -21.99
C GLY A 59 -1.72 4.70 -20.55
N TRP A 60 -2.96 4.90 -20.11
CA TRP A 60 -3.25 5.33 -18.75
C TRP A 60 -3.67 4.14 -17.93
N GLU A 61 -3.16 4.07 -16.71
CA GLU A 61 -3.43 2.97 -15.80
C GLU A 61 -4.07 3.48 -14.51
N ASP A 62 -4.85 2.60 -13.90
CA ASP A 62 -5.49 2.92 -12.63
C ASP A 62 -4.48 2.86 -11.49
N GLU A 63 -4.76 3.62 -10.44
CA GLU A 63 -3.96 3.56 -9.22
C GLU A 63 -4.87 3.17 -8.08
N LEU A 64 -4.45 2.17 -7.32
CA LEU A 64 -5.23 1.63 -6.21
C LEU A 64 -4.81 2.30 -4.91
N MET A 65 -5.79 2.59 -4.06
CA MET A 65 -5.55 3.16 -2.73
C MET A 65 -5.80 2.10 -1.68
N PHE A 66 -4.81 1.88 -0.84
CA PHE A 66 -4.88 0.91 0.25
C PHE A 66 -4.72 1.61 1.58
N GLN A 67 -5.38 1.09 2.60
CA GLN A 67 -5.36 1.67 3.94
C GLN A 67 -5.16 0.58 4.98
N LEU A 68 -4.39 0.91 6.01
CA LEU A 68 -4.22 0.06 7.19
C LEU A 68 -4.60 0.87 8.41
N LEU A 69 -5.55 0.36 9.17
CA LEU A 69 -5.99 1.00 10.41
C LEU A 69 -5.25 0.42 11.59
N CYS A 70 -4.93 1.28 12.55
CA CYS A 70 -4.36 0.84 13.81
C CYS A 70 -5.51 0.51 14.75
N GLU A 71 -5.63 -0.78 15.10
CA GLU A 71 -6.73 -1.21 15.95
C GLU A 71 -6.25 -1.79 17.27
#